data_33b2c388800c403b01da5455c6d7986c
#
_entry.id   33b2c388800c403b01da5455c6d7986c
#
_cell.length_a   1.000
_cell.length_b   1.000
_cell.length_c   1.000
_cell.angle_alpha   90.00
_cell.angle_beta   90.00
_cell.angle_gamma   90.00
#
_symmetry.space_group_name_H-M   'P 1'
#
loop_
_entity.id
_entity.type
_entity.pdbx_description
1 polymer ?
#
loop_
_entity_poly.entity_id
_entity_poly.type
_entity_poly.pdbx_seq_one_letter_code
_entity_poly.pdbx_strand_id
1 'polypeptide(L)'
;KAALKEAVANYIESKRLKQLFPLYEYFRANKMDHYATSVWQGLANGLWEYQGVIGYVYLGPEPGTIPLYLYYNKECVNHYCTPVYQGEKKGDYVLEGITAYIYEKQEPGTVPLYMYYNGRRCDHYVTIVWQGNKKGDYVYEGNAGYVYP
;
A
#
# COMPACT_ATOMS: atom_id res chain seq x y z
N LYS A 1 2.98 37.77 -17.88
CA LYS A 1 3.17 36.49 -18.60
C LYS A 1 3.85 35.46 -17.72
N ALA A 2 4.98 35.84 -17.07
CA ALA A 2 5.69 34.92 -16.19
C ALA A 2 4.82 34.49 -14.99
N ALA A 3 4.10 35.45 -14.38
CA ALA A 3 3.20 35.16 -13.26
C ALA A 3 2.08 34.21 -13.64
N LEU A 4 1.53 34.34 -14.87
CA LEU A 4 0.48 33.45 -15.33
C LEU A 4 1.01 32.03 -15.56
N LYS A 5 2.21 31.89 -16.14
CA LYS A 5 2.84 30.57 -16.33
C LYS A 5 3.08 29.88 -15.00
N GLU A 6 3.57 30.61 -14.01
CA GLU A 6 3.82 30.08 -12.66
C GLU A 6 2.50 29.67 -12.00
N ALA A 7 1.46 30.48 -12.11
CA ALA A 7 0.15 30.16 -11.53
C ALA A 7 -0.44 28.89 -12.17
N VAL A 8 -0.32 28.73 -13.48
CA VAL A 8 -0.79 27.53 -14.18
C VAL A 8 0.01 26.31 -13.75
N ALA A 9 1.34 26.43 -13.67
CA ALA A 9 2.20 25.33 -13.24
C ALA A 9 1.88 24.91 -11.79
N ASN A 10 1.65 25.88 -10.90
CA ASN A 10 1.28 25.61 -9.51
C ASN A 10 -0.09 24.91 -9.42
N TYR A 11 -1.05 25.33 -10.25
CA TYR A 11 -2.37 24.72 -10.30
C TYR A 11 -2.28 23.24 -10.76
N ILE A 12 -1.51 22.99 -11.82
CA ILE A 12 -1.31 21.64 -12.36
C ILE A 12 -0.65 20.76 -11.31
N GLU A 13 0.40 21.24 -10.65
CA GLU A 13 1.11 20.51 -9.60
C GLU A 13 0.17 20.21 -8.43
N SER A 14 -0.62 21.20 -7.99
CA SER A 14 -1.60 21.03 -6.94
C SER A 14 -2.62 19.93 -7.25
N LYS A 15 -3.13 19.91 -8.50
CA LYS A 15 -4.07 18.87 -8.93
C LYS A 15 -3.41 17.50 -8.98
N ARG A 16 -2.19 17.43 -9.49
CA ARG A 16 -1.44 16.18 -9.58
C ARG A 16 -1.18 15.57 -8.20
N LEU A 17 -0.71 16.39 -7.25
CA LEU A 17 -0.40 15.94 -5.89
C LEU A 17 -1.64 15.49 -5.13
N LYS A 18 -2.81 16.11 -5.41
CA LYS A 18 -4.07 15.78 -4.73
C LYS A 18 -4.83 14.64 -5.40
N GLN A 19 -4.34 14.14 -6.53
CA GLN A 19 -4.99 13.05 -7.22
C GLN A 19 -4.82 11.75 -6.47
N LEU A 20 -5.92 11.01 -6.34
CA LEU A 20 -5.94 9.68 -5.75
C LEU A 20 -5.71 8.64 -6.83
N PHE A 21 -5.00 7.58 -6.45
CA PHE A 21 -4.67 6.45 -7.32
C PHE A 21 -5.07 5.15 -6.64
N PRO A 22 -5.44 4.11 -7.41
CA PRO A 22 -5.76 2.83 -6.83
C PRO A 22 -4.54 2.18 -6.17
N LEU A 23 -4.77 1.54 -5.03
CA LEU A 23 -3.85 0.56 -4.46
C LEU A 23 -4.36 -0.81 -4.88
N TYR A 24 -3.66 -1.44 -5.81
CA TYR A 24 -4.07 -2.71 -6.42
C TYR A 24 -3.66 -3.89 -5.54
N GLU A 25 -4.47 -4.93 -5.53
CA GLU A 25 -4.12 -6.19 -4.88
C GLU A 25 -3.87 -7.27 -5.92
N TYR A 26 -2.75 -7.96 -5.78
CA TYR A 26 -2.38 -9.14 -6.54
C TYR A 26 -2.19 -10.31 -5.59
N PHE A 27 -2.48 -11.52 -6.07
CA PHE A 27 -2.32 -12.72 -5.27
C PHE A 27 -1.65 -13.83 -6.09
N ARG A 28 -0.66 -14.48 -5.49
CA ARG A 28 0.02 -15.63 -6.05
C ARG A 28 -0.34 -16.87 -5.24
N ALA A 29 -1.24 -17.70 -5.78
CA ALA A 29 -1.85 -18.81 -5.04
C ALA A 29 -0.84 -19.89 -4.62
N ASN A 30 0.12 -20.22 -5.50
CA ASN A 30 1.08 -21.31 -5.21
C ASN A 30 2.10 -20.95 -4.12
N LYS A 31 2.16 -19.69 -3.72
CA LYS A 31 3.03 -19.20 -2.64
C LYS A 31 2.26 -18.47 -1.55
N MET A 32 0.94 -18.30 -1.72
CA MET A 32 0.08 -17.55 -0.81
C MET A 32 0.57 -16.11 -0.59
N ASP A 33 1.10 -15.46 -1.63
CA ASP A 33 1.59 -14.10 -1.51
C ASP A 33 0.52 -13.10 -1.91
N HIS A 34 0.11 -12.25 -0.95
CA HIS A 34 -0.68 -11.06 -1.20
C HIS A 34 0.27 -9.90 -1.48
N TYR A 35 0.04 -9.21 -2.59
CA TYR A 35 0.92 -8.13 -3.04
C TYR A 35 0.08 -6.88 -3.31
N ALA A 36 0.27 -5.85 -2.47
CA ALA A 36 -0.39 -4.56 -2.64
C ALA A 36 0.59 -3.59 -3.28
N THR A 37 0.16 -2.95 -4.36
CA THR A 37 1.00 -2.00 -5.10
C THR A 37 0.16 -0.91 -5.76
N SER A 38 0.71 0.30 -5.84
CA SER A 38 0.10 1.37 -6.62
C SER A 38 0.41 1.28 -8.12
N VAL A 39 1.24 0.31 -8.52
CA VAL A 39 1.66 0.13 -9.92
C VAL A 39 0.76 -0.91 -10.58
N TRP A 40 0.03 -0.50 -11.61
CA TRP A 40 -0.78 -1.41 -12.41
C TRP A 40 0.12 -2.36 -13.19
N GLN A 41 -0.10 -3.67 -13.02
CA GLN A 41 0.74 -4.71 -13.63
C GLN A 41 -0.09 -5.60 -14.57
N GLY A 42 -1.24 -5.13 -15.03
CA GLY A 42 -2.13 -5.93 -15.87
C GLY A 42 -3.01 -6.86 -15.06
N LEU A 43 -3.76 -7.71 -15.73
CA LEU A 43 -4.63 -8.69 -15.07
C LEU A 43 -3.82 -9.83 -14.46
N ALA A 44 -2.60 -10.03 -14.92
CA ALA A 44 -1.67 -11.01 -14.37
C ALA A 44 -0.25 -10.54 -14.61
N ASN A 45 0.64 -10.81 -13.66
CA ASN A 45 2.08 -10.59 -13.79
C ASN A 45 2.78 -11.88 -13.36
N GLY A 46 3.15 -12.71 -14.33
CA GLY A 46 3.65 -14.04 -14.03
C GLY A 46 2.59 -14.84 -13.28
N LEU A 47 2.91 -15.28 -12.07
CA LEU A 47 2.01 -16.09 -11.25
C LEU A 47 1.11 -15.26 -10.32
N TRP A 48 1.26 -13.93 -10.29
CA TRP A 48 0.38 -13.04 -9.54
C TRP A 48 -0.82 -12.66 -10.39
N GLU A 49 -2.01 -12.82 -9.82
CA GLU A 49 -3.26 -12.49 -10.48
C GLU A 49 -3.90 -11.27 -9.80
N TYR A 50 -4.48 -10.38 -10.60
CA TYR A 50 -5.15 -9.19 -10.10
C TYR A 50 -6.41 -9.59 -9.32
N GLN A 51 -6.55 -9.03 -8.10
CA GLN A 51 -7.68 -9.32 -7.22
C GLN A 51 -8.65 -8.15 -7.05
N GLY A 52 -8.27 -6.96 -7.49
CA GLY A 52 -9.10 -5.77 -7.34
C GLY A 52 -8.36 -4.62 -6.69
N VAL A 53 -9.10 -3.57 -6.37
CA VAL A 53 -8.59 -2.37 -5.73
C VAL A 53 -8.87 -2.46 -4.23
N ILE A 54 -7.82 -2.26 -3.42
CA ILE A 54 -7.94 -2.23 -1.95
C ILE A 54 -8.59 -0.93 -1.51
N GLY A 55 -8.09 0.19 -2.03
CA GLY A 55 -8.54 1.53 -1.71
C GLY A 55 -7.78 2.52 -2.56
N TYR A 56 -7.92 3.83 -2.23
CA TYR A 56 -7.31 4.89 -3.02
C TYR A 56 -6.33 5.66 -2.16
N VAL A 57 -5.17 5.96 -2.73
CA VAL A 57 -3.98 6.49 -2.04
C VAL A 57 -3.37 7.63 -2.86
N TYR A 58 -2.44 8.36 -2.22
CA TYR A 58 -1.62 9.36 -2.91
C TYR A 58 -0.29 8.73 -3.32
N LEU A 59 0.29 9.25 -4.42
CA LEU A 59 1.61 8.81 -4.89
C LEU A 59 2.74 9.74 -4.41
N GLY A 60 2.41 10.88 -3.84
CA GLY A 60 3.35 11.80 -3.25
C GLY A 60 2.88 12.26 -1.88
N PRO A 61 3.75 12.90 -1.09
CA PRO A 61 3.38 13.36 0.24
C PRO A 61 2.34 14.47 0.17
N GLU A 62 1.33 14.36 1.03
CA GLU A 62 0.29 15.35 1.27
C GLU A 62 0.24 15.65 2.75
N PRO A 63 -0.32 16.81 3.17
CA PRO A 63 -0.44 17.11 4.60
C PRO A 63 -1.14 15.98 5.36
N GLY A 64 -0.53 15.53 6.45
CA GLY A 64 -1.07 14.46 7.29
C GLY A 64 -0.80 13.05 6.79
N THR A 65 -0.10 12.89 5.67
CA THR A 65 0.23 11.56 5.17
C THR A 65 1.59 11.07 5.62
N ILE A 66 1.73 9.75 5.62
CA ILE A 66 2.97 9.03 5.90
C ILE A 66 3.23 8.04 4.77
N PRO A 67 4.51 7.68 4.53
CA PRO A 67 4.84 6.69 3.52
C PRO A 67 4.32 5.30 3.88
N LEU A 68 3.90 4.55 2.88
CA LEU A 68 3.66 3.12 2.98
C LEU A 68 4.78 2.42 2.23
N TYR A 69 5.69 1.80 2.99
CA TYR A 69 6.87 1.12 2.44
C TYR A 69 6.49 -0.26 1.97
N LEU A 70 7.12 -0.69 0.88
CA LEU A 70 6.96 -2.03 0.33
C LEU A 70 8.28 -2.79 0.48
N TYR A 71 8.23 -3.92 1.17
CA TYR A 71 9.33 -4.85 1.34
C TYR A 71 9.03 -6.18 0.65
N TYR A 72 10.05 -6.85 0.18
CA TYR A 72 9.92 -8.16 -0.45
C TYR A 72 10.93 -9.14 0.13
N ASN A 73 10.43 -10.32 0.50
CA ASN A 73 11.23 -11.45 0.96
C ASN A 73 11.18 -12.53 -0.13
N LYS A 74 12.27 -12.68 -0.88
CA LYS A 74 12.32 -13.65 -1.98
C LYS A 74 12.41 -15.09 -1.50
N GLU A 75 12.88 -15.32 -0.27
CA GLU A 75 13.04 -16.69 0.26
C GLU A 75 11.69 -17.34 0.50
N CYS A 76 10.72 -16.64 1.06
CA CYS A 76 9.37 -17.16 1.25
C CYS A 76 8.35 -16.60 0.25
N VAL A 77 8.78 -15.74 -0.67
CA VAL A 77 7.91 -15.05 -1.64
C VAL A 77 6.79 -14.30 -0.89
N ASN A 78 7.17 -13.21 -0.24
CA ASN A 78 6.22 -12.42 0.53
C ASN A 78 6.45 -10.92 0.32
N HIS A 79 5.41 -10.22 -0.12
CA HIS A 79 5.38 -8.76 -0.16
C HIS A 79 4.78 -8.25 1.14
N TYR A 80 5.40 -7.21 1.71
CA TYR A 80 5.03 -6.67 3.01
C TYR A 80 4.93 -5.16 2.93
N CYS A 81 3.73 -4.62 3.16
CA CYS A 81 3.50 -3.18 3.25
C CYS A 81 3.46 -2.75 4.71
N THR A 82 4.20 -1.69 5.05
CA THR A 82 4.25 -1.16 6.42
C THR A 82 4.49 0.35 6.40
N PRO A 83 3.87 1.10 7.32
CA PRO A 83 4.19 2.52 7.48
C PRO A 83 5.51 2.74 8.25
N VAL A 84 6.13 1.68 8.75
CA VAL A 84 7.35 1.76 9.55
C VAL A 84 8.56 1.46 8.67
N TYR A 85 9.45 2.45 8.54
CA TYR A 85 10.72 2.23 7.85
C TYR A 85 11.60 1.28 8.66
N GLN A 86 12.03 0.19 8.05
CA GLN A 86 12.83 -0.86 8.69
C GLN A 86 14.24 -0.97 8.08
N GLY A 87 14.72 0.11 7.45
CA GLY A 87 16.01 0.12 6.77
C GLY A 87 15.90 -0.41 5.35
N GLU A 88 17.03 -0.45 4.67
CA GLU A 88 17.10 -0.99 3.31
C GLU A 88 16.89 -2.50 3.30
N LYS A 89 17.21 -3.15 4.42
CA LYS A 89 17.08 -4.59 4.57
C LYS A 89 16.84 -4.93 6.04
N LYS A 90 15.88 -5.84 6.29
CA LYS A 90 15.65 -6.40 7.62
C LYS A 90 15.47 -7.91 7.49
N GLY A 91 16.47 -8.67 7.95
CA GLY A 91 16.49 -10.10 7.72
C GLY A 91 16.52 -10.38 6.22
N ASP A 92 15.58 -11.19 5.75
CA ASP A 92 15.45 -11.50 4.33
C ASP A 92 14.55 -10.52 3.57
N TYR A 93 13.99 -9.51 4.25
CA TYR A 93 13.17 -8.48 3.61
C TYR A 93 14.05 -7.37 3.07
N VAL A 94 13.85 -7.02 1.81
CA VAL A 94 14.56 -5.94 1.12
C VAL A 94 13.56 -4.87 0.75
N LEU A 95 13.90 -3.60 1.02
CA LEU A 95 13.06 -2.47 0.65
C LEU A 95 12.96 -2.35 -0.86
N GLU A 96 11.73 -2.32 -1.38
CA GLU A 96 11.47 -2.08 -2.80
C GLU A 96 11.08 -0.63 -3.08
N GLY A 97 10.74 0.14 -2.06
CA GLY A 97 10.42 1.54 -2.20
C GLY A 97 9.17 1.93 -1.41
N ILE A 98 8.69 3.14 -1.70
CA ILE A 98 7.43 3.66 -1.15
C ILE A 98 6.36 3.42 -2.20
N THR A 99 5.36 2.61 -1.88
CA THR A 99 4.29 2.31 -2.84
C THR A 99 3.17 3.35 -2.81
N ALA A 100 3.00 4.04 -1.68
CA ALA A 100 1.90 5.00 -1.53
C ALA A 100 2.17 5.94 -0.37
N TYR A 101 1.35 7.00 -0.28
CA TYR A 101 1.25 7.86 0.90
C TYR A 101 -0.18 7.77 1.40
N ILE A 102 -0.34 7.51 2.70
CA ILE A 102 -1.63 7.31 3.35
C ILE A 102 -1.72 8.21 4.57
N TYR A 103 -2.94 8.49 5.05
CA TYR A 103 -3.10 9.32 6.24
C TYR A 103 -2.68 8.57 7.49
N GLU A 104 -1.95 9.26 8.37
CA GLU A 104 -1.57 8.72 9.67
C GLU A 104 -2.77 8.64 10.61
N LYS A 105 -3.65 9.63 10.55
CA LYS A 105 -4.85 9.74 11.37
C LYS A 105 -6.08 9.71 10.50
N GLN A 106 -7.22 9.35 11.08
CA GLN A 106 -8.46 9.34 10.33
C GLN A 106 -8.82 10.73 9.84
N GLU A 107 -9.11 10.82 8.54
CA GLU A 107 -9.62 12.03 7.90
C GLU A 107 -11.03 11.76 7.38
N PRO A 108 -11.84 12.82 7.15
CA PRO A 108 -13.19 12.62 6.63
C PRO A 108 -13.19 11.79 5.34
N GLY A 109 -14.04 10.78 5.29
CA GLY A 109 -14.19 9.91 4.14
C GLY A 109 -13.19 8.76 4.07
N THR A 110 -12.26 8.67 5.01
CA THR A 110 -11.26 7.59 5.02
C THR A 110 -11.66 6.45 5.94
N VAL A 111 -11.09 5.29 5.67
CA VAL A 111 -11.27 4.07 6.47
C VAL A 111 -9.90 3.48 6.82
N PRO A 112 -9.82 2.67 7.89
CA PRO A 112 -8.56 2.05 8.26
C PRO A 112 -8.05 1.09 7.20
N LEU A 113 -6.73 1.05 7.03
CA LEU A 113 -6.03 0.01 6.27
C LEU A 113 -5.46 -0.97 7.29
N TYR A 114 -6.10 -2.12 7.43
CA TYR A 114 -5.73 -3.15 8.41
C TYR A 114 -4.58 -3.99 7.89
N MET A 115 -3.64 -4.34 8.78
CA MET A 115 -2.51 -5.23 8.46
C MET A 115 -2.73 -6.59 9.11
N TYR A 116 -2.55 -7.66 8.34
CA TYR A 116 -2.64 -9.04 8.78
C TYR A 116 -1.39 -9.82 8.41
N TYR A 117 -1.02 -10.78 9.25
CA TYR A 117 0.13 -11.65 9.02
C TYR A 117 -0.20 -13.09 9.34
N ASN A 118 0.20 -14.00 8.45
CA ASN A 118 0.12 -15.44 8.62
C ASN A 118 1.53 -16.00 8.73
N GLY A 119 1.98 -16.31 9.94
CA GLY A 119 3.35 -16.79 10.18
C GLY A 119 3.61 -18.17 9.61
N ARG A 120 2.57 -19.02 9.51
CA ARG A 120 2.73 -20.36 8.94
C ARG A 120 2.97 -20.33 7.43
N ARG A 121 2.41 -19.34 6.75
CA ARG A 121 2.51 -19.19 5.29
C ARG A 121 3.51 -18.12 4.87
N CYS A 122 4.06 -17.38 5.84
CA CYS A 122 4.90 -16.21 5.56
C CYS A 122 4.18 -15.25 4.62
N ASP A 123 2.98 -14.79 5.01
CA ASP A 123 2.17 -13.92 4.16
C ASP A 123 1.64 -12.73 4.95
N HIS A 124 2.01 -11.53 4.50
CA HIS A 124 1.46 -10.26 4.98
C HIS A 124 0.39 -9.80 4.01
N TYR A 125 -0.69 -9.18 4.54
CA TYR A 125 -1.68 -8.65 3.66
C TYR A 125 -2.38 -7.44 4.29
N VAL A 126 -2.79 -6.50 3.46
CA VAL A 126 -3.51 -5.29 3.88
C VAL A 126 -4.90 -5.28 3.25
N THR A 127 -5.87 -4.78 4.01
CA THR A 127 -7.27 -4.74 3.57
C THR A 127 -8.02 -3.63 4.29
N ILE A 128 -9.07 -3.10 3.66
CA ILE A 128 -9.98 -2.17 4.32
C ILE A 128 -11.16 -2.90 4.99
N VAL A 129 -11.21 -4.23 4.87
CA VAL A 129 -12.28 -5.04 5.47
C VAL A 129 -11.79 -5.60 6.79
N TRP A 130 -12.45 -5.22 7.88
CA TRP A 130 -12.13 -5.76 9.21
C TRP A 130 -12.49 -7.25 9.26
N GLN A 131 -11.52 -8.08 9.62
CA GLN A 131 -11.66 -9.53 9.66
C GLN A 131 -11.49 -10.09 11.05
N GLY A 132 -11.63 -9.26 12.08
CA GLY A 132 -11.42 -9.65 13.47
C GLY A 132 -9.94 -9.64 13.84
N ASN A 133 -9.66 -9.99 15.11
CA ASN A 133 -8.28 -10.08 15.59
C ASN A 133 -7.55 -11.28 14.99
N LYS A 134 -8.30 -12.27 14.51
CA LYS A 134 -7.75 -13.46 13.91
C LYS A 134 -8.75 -14.02 12.90
N LYS A 135 -8.25 -14.40 11.73
CA LYS A 135 -9.03 -15.09 10.70
C LYS A 135 -8.20 -16.26 10.19
N GLY A 136 -8.59 -17.48 10.60
CA GLY A 136 -7.77 -18.65 10.34
C GLY A 136 -6.40 -18.47 10.98
N ASP A 137 -5.34 -18.59 10.18
CA ASP A 137 -3.97 -18.41 10.64
C ASP A 137 -3.48 -16.96 10.50
N TYR A 138 -4.33 -16.03 10.02
CA TYR A 138 -3.99 -14.61 9.94
C TYR A 138 -4.29 -13.91 11.25
N VAL A 139 -3.32 -13.14 11.75
CA VAL A 139 -3.42 -12.36 12.98
C VAL A 139 -3.37 -10.89 12.63
N TYR A 140 -4.27 -10.11 13.22
CA TYR A 140 -4.28 -8.66 13.06
C TYR A 140 -3.03 -8.05 13.69
N GLU A 141 -2.32 -7.22 12.91
CA GLU A 141 -1.09 -6.57 13.36
C GLU A 141 -1.22 -5.06 13.55
N GLY A 142 -2.38 -4.50 13.34
CA GLY A 142 -2.63 -3.08 13.53
C GLY A 142 -3.08 -2.39 12.25
N ASN A 143 -3.33 -1.08 12.38
CA ASN A 143 -3.66 -0.22 11.26
C ASN A 143 -2.39 0.36 10.66
N ALA A 144 -2.23 0.27 9.35
CA ALA A 144 -1.15 0.96 8.65
C ALA A 144 -1.38 2.47 8.66
N GLY A 145 -2.62 2.86 8.54
CA GLY A 145 -3.09 4.22 8.43
C GLY A 145 -4.50 4.24 7.85
N TYR A 146 -4.84 5.28 7.11
CA TYR A 146 -6.20 5.49 6.60
C TYR A 146 -6.15 5.83 5.12
N VAL A 147 -7.06 5.22 4.35
CA VAL A 147 -7.17 5.36 2.90
C VAL A 147 -8.62 5.66 2.52
N TYR A 148 -8.87 6.11 1.31
CA TYR A 148 -10.22 6.24 0.79
C TYR A 148 -10.70 4.88 0.26
N PRO A 149 -11.96 4.53 0.55
CA PRO A 149 -12.50 3.25 0.09
C PRO A 149 -12.79 3.24 -1.41
#